data_4d06fee658fe22c70d3fc4f1f5dd5524
#
_entry.id   4d06fee658fe22c70d3fc4f1f5dd5524
#
_cell.length_a   1.000
_cell.length_b   1.000
_cell.length_c   1.000
_cell.angle_alpha   90.00
_cell.angle_beta   90.00
_cell.angle_gamma   90.00
#
_symmetry.space_group_name_H-M   'P 1'
#
loop_
_entity.id
_entity.type
_entity.pdbx_description
1 polymer ?
#
loop_
_entity_poly.entity_id
_entity_poly.type
_entity_poly.pdbx_seq_one_letter_code
_entity_poly.pdbx_strand_id
1 'polypeptide(L)'
;MPRFEAPIDYLRCAYEREDRLAVVLIHRGTGAVKHEFRTASEIAAARYQAHLRAANANGADIYVTVNTLKPDATGRTKSDVDTVRHVYLDVDSGGKDAVEKILNSEGMPLSHSVLETSPGKHQILWQVEGFEKEQAERLVRDLAAKHNADQAVWDCARVLRLPGFRNCKYEQPHYVNDVCEDRAERVYRPEDFPSYQVERIAPKFGETTPREGVSTGGSQSEKDFAFAMRHLEKGDLSPEAIEQKIADYRRSRGDKPHADSYAHRTVMNARARLVARPVDAQEEVREPARMSR
;
A
#
# COMPACT_ATOMS: atom_id res chain seq x y z
N MET A 1 19.16 19.20 13.43
CA MET A 1 19.96 18.15 12.77
C MET A 1 19.30 16.81 13.09
N PRO A 2 19.10 15.91 12.11
CA PRO A 2 18.53 14.60 12.41
C PRO A 2 19.44 13.88 13.41
N ARG A 3 18.84 13.27 14.43
CA ARG A 3 19.61 12.45 15.38
C ARG A 3 20.15 11.25 14.60
N PHE A 4 21.45 11.03 14.66
CA PHE A 4 22.15 9.95 13.94
C PHE A 4 21.58 8.55 14.29
N GLU A 5 20.94 8.42 15.43
CA GLU A 5 20.35 7.20 15.97
C GLU A 5 18.85 7.00 15.62
N ALA A 6 18.20 8.02 15.04
CA ALA A 6 16.75 7.96 14.76
C ALA A 6 16.27 6.67 14.05
N PRO A 7 16.94 6.14 13.00
CA PRO A 7 16.50 4.90 12.38
C PRO A 7 16.67 3.68 13.27
N ILE A 8 17.69 3.66 14.13
CA ILE A 8 17.95 2.54 15.05
C ILE A 8 16.91 2.56 16.17
N ASP A 9 16.64 3.73 16.74
CA ASP A 9 15.65 3.89 17.81
C ASP A 9 14.24 3.54 17.31
N TYR A 10 13.87 4.00 16.10
CA TYR A 10 12.63 3.64 15.47
C TYR A 10 12.49 2.11 15.30
N LEU A 11 13.52 1.45 14.74
CA LEU A 11 13.47 0.00 14.53
C LEU A 11 13.33 -0.78 15.83
N ARG A 12 14.02 -0.33 16.90
CA ARG A 12 13.96 -0.97 18.23
C ARG A 12 12.62 -0.79 18.92
N CYS A 13 11.96 0.35 18.69
CA CYS A 13 10.64 0.62 19.24
C CYS A 13 9.52 -0.05 18.44
N ALA A 14 9.65 -0.10 17.11
CA ALA A 14 8.60 -0.52 16.21
C ALA A 14 8.56 -2.03 15.94
N TYR A 15 9.69 -2.75 16.12
CA TYR A 15 9.81 -4.16 15.75
C TYR A 15 10.57 -4.95 16.81
N GLU A 16 10.31 -6.25 16.84
CA GLU A 16 11.13 -7.20 17.57
C GLU A 16 12.43 -7.51 16.83
N ARG A 17 13.47 -7.91 17.54
CA ARG A 17 14.81 -8.11 16.98
C ARG A 17 14.83 -9.04 15.76
N GLU A 18 14.05 -10.11 15.82
CA GLU A 18 14.00 -11.17 14.81
C GLU A 18 12.92 -10.94 13.76
N ASP A 19 12.13 -9.87 13.87
CA ASP A 19 11.14 -9.51 12.86
C ASP A 19 11.80 -9.33 11.50
N ARG A 20 11.41 -10.14 10.53
CA ARG A 20 11.92 -10.07 9.16
C ARG A 20 11.21 -8.96 8.39
N LEU A 21 11.97 -8.09 7.78
CA LEU A 21 11.49 -6.91 7.07
C LEU A 21 12.12 -6.84 5.67
N ALA A 22 11.47 -6.15 4.75
CA ALA A 22 12.09 -5.72 3.51
C ALA A 22 12.49 -4.24 3.62
N VAL A 23 13.76 -3.96 3.41
CA VAL A 23 14.24 -2.61 3.15
C VAL A 23 14.19 -2.36 1.65
N VAL A 24 13.55 -1.27 1.24
CA VAL A 24 13.39 -0.91 -0.17
C VAL A 24 14.14 0.39 -0.43
N LEU A 25 15.11 0.33 -1.33
CA LEU A 25 15.87 1.47 -1.79
C LEU A 25 15.36 1.88 -3.17
N ILE A 26 14.93 3.14 -3.31
CA ILE A 26 14.44 3.70 -4.58
C ILE A 26 15.32 4.85 -4.98
N HIS A 27 16.17 4.63 -5.98
CA HIS A 27 17.08 5.66 -6.47
C HIS A 27 16.36 6.64 -7.39
N ARG A 28 16.26 7.91 -6.98
CA ARG A 28 15.45 8.91 -7.68
C ARG A 28 15.99 9.28 -9.05
N GLY A 29 17.30 9.34 -9.23
CA GLY A 29 17.91 9.70 -10.51
C GLY A 29 17.78 8.62 -11.59
N THR A 30 17.83 7.35 -11.20
CA THR A 30 17.79 6.21 -12.14
C THR A 30 16.47 5.46 -12.17
N GLY A 31 15.61 5.65 -11.16
CA GLY A 31 14.39 4.85 -10.95
C GLY A 31 14.66 3.40 -10.51
N ALA A 32 15.93 3.04 -10.23
CA ALA A 32 16.27 1.69 -9.79
C ALA A 32 15.66 1.40 -8.41
N VAL A 33 15.06 0.22 -8.29
CA VAL A 33 14.46 -0.28 -7.04
C VAL A 33 15.21 -1.53 -6.61
N LYS A 34 15.69 -1.54 -5.35
CA LYS A 34 16.34 -2.68 -4.74
C LYS A 34 15.58 -3.10 -3.49
N HIS A 35 15.35 -4.40 -3.34
CA HIS A 35 14.78 -4.99 -2.13
C HIS A 35 15.85 -5.77 -1.40
N GLU A 36 15.97 -5.56 -0.10
CA GLU A 36 16.88 -6.28 0.79
C GLU A 36 16.09 -6.81 2.00
N PHE A 37 16.12 -8.13 2.19
CA PHE A 37 15.39 -8.78 3.28
C PHE A 37 16.32 -9.02 4.46
N ARG A 38 15.97 -8.49 5.63
CA ARG A 38 16.80 -8.53 6.85
C ARG A 38 15.92 -8.60 8.08
N THR A 39 16.49 -9.06 9.19
CA THR A 39 15.84 -8.88 10.50
C THR A 39 15.97 -7.42 10.98
N ALA A 40 15.09 -6.99 11.87
CA ALA A 40 15.14 -5.64 12.45
C ALA A 40 16.49 -5.39 13.14
N SER A 41 17.06 -6.41 13.82
CA SER A 41 18.39 -6.32 14.44
C SER A 41 19.51 -6.16 13.42
N GLU A 42 19.46 -6.85 12.27
CA GLU A 42 20.42 -6.68 11.19
C GLU A 42 20.31 -5.28 10.54
N ILE A 43 19.09 -4.75 10.38
CA ILE A 43 18.88 -3.40 9.85
C ILE A 43 19.44 -2.35 10.82
N ALA A 44 19.25 -2.56 12.12
CA ALA A 44 19.78 -1.65 13.17
C ALA A 44 21.30 -1.75 13.35
N ALA A 45 21.97 -2.76 12.78
CA ALA A 45 23.41 -2.92 12.93
C ALA A 45 24.20 -1.77 12.26
N ALA A 46 25.25 -1.29 12.92
CA ALA A 46 26.03 -0.13 12.49
C ALA A 46 26.54 -0.23 11.04
N ARG A 47 27.00 -1.43 10.63
CA ARG A 47 27.47 -1.69 9.28
C ARG A 47 26.37 -1.50 8.23
N TYR A 48 25.16 -2.00 8.53
CA TYR A 48 24.04 -1.87 7.60
C TYR A 48 23.50 -0.43 7.57
N GLN A 49 23.47 0.25 8.71
CA GLN A 49 23.13 1.67 8.75
C GLN A 49 24.12 2.53 7.95
N ALA A 50 25.41 2.20 7.96
CA ALA A 50 26.40 2.87 7.10
C ALA A 50 26.10 2.64 5.60
N HIS A 51 25.71 1.41 5.21
CA HIS A 51 25.27 1.10 3.85
C HIS A 51 24.05 1.93 3.43
N LEU A 52 23.02 2.00 4.29
CA LEU A 52 21.82 2.80 4.00
C LEU A 52 22.13 4.30 3.88
N ARG A 53 23.00 4.83 4.76
CA ARG A 53 23.44 6.24 4.67
C ARG A 53 24.19 6.53 3.37
N ALA A 54 25.06 5.62 2.94
CA ALA A 54 25.78 5.77 1.68
C ALA A 54 24.80 5.74 0.49
N ALA A 55 23.83 4.82 0.47
CA ALA A 55 22.79 4.76 -0.55
C ALA A 55 21.93 6.03 -0.59
N ASN A 56 21.54 6.55 0.59
CA ASN A 56 20.74 7.76 0.70
C ASN A 56 21.52 9.01 0.27
N ALA A 57 22.81 9.10 0.61
CA ALA A 57 23.70 10.17 0.15
C ALA A 57 23.82 10.17 -1.40
N ASN A 58 23.74 8.99 -2.01
CA ASN A 58 23.75 8.80 -3.47
C ASN A 58 22.35 8.92 -4.11
N GLY A 59 21.35 9.44 -3.40
CA GLY A 59 20.03 9.76 -3.97
C GLY A 59 19.00 8.63 -3.88
N ALA A 60 19.19 7.61 -3.05
CA ALA A 60 18.19 6.60 -2.79
C ALA A 60 17.29 7.00 -1.61
N ASP A 61 15.98 6.94 -1.81
CA ASP A 61 15.01 6.93 -0.70
C ASP A 61 15.03 5.59 0.01
N ILE A 62 14.93 5.60 1.33
CA ILE A 62 14.97 4.41 2.18
C ILE A 62 13.58 4.15 2.78
N TYR A 63 13.07 2.96 2.54
CA TYR A 63 11.79 2.48 3.06
C TYR A 63 11.95 1.16 3.80
N VAL A 64 11.02 0.86 4.68
CA VAL A 64 10.90 -0.43 5.37
C VAL A 64 9.45 -0.91 5.32
N THR A 65 9.21 -2.22 5.26
CA THR A 65 7.87 -2.79 5.37
C THR A 65 7.23 -2.44 6.70
N VAL A 66 5.96 -2.01 6.66
CA VAL A 66 5.20 -1.63 7.87
C VAL A 66 4.91 -2.83 8.77
N ASN A 67 4.82 -4.02 8.18
CA ASN A 67 4.56 -5.28 8.87
C ASN A 67 5.66 -6.31 8.60
N THR A 68 5.71 -7.36 9.42
CA THR A 68 6.74 -8.38 9.31
C THR A 68 6.47 -9.31 8.14
N LEU A 69 7.52 -9.91 7.63
CA LEU A 69 7.46 -10.88 6.56
C LEU A 69 7.77 -12.28 7.10
N LYS A 70 7.27 -13.30 6.43
CA LYS A 70 7.60 -14.70 6.71
C LYS A 70 9.11 -14.92 6.64
N PRO A 71 9.67 -15.86 7.44
CA PRO A 71 11.12 -16.08 7.49
C PRO A 71 11.76 -16.42 6.14
N ASP A 72 11.02 -17.08 5.26
CA ASP A 72 11.44 -17.50 3.92
C ASP A 72 11.00 -16.55 2.81
N ALA A 73 10.34 -15.44 3.14
CA ALA A 73 9.85 -14.49 2.14
C ALA A 73 11.00 -13.93 1.29
N THR A 74 10.82 -14.01 -0.02
CA THR A 74 11.66 -13.39 -1.04
C THR A 74 10.95 -12.24 -1.78
N GLY A 75 9.69 -11.98 -1.42
CA GLY A 75 8.82 -10.93 -1.90
C GLY A 75 8.21 -10.14 -0.74
N ARG A 76 7.38 -9.16 -1.09
CA ARG A 76 6.59 -8.38 -0.12
C ARG A 76 5.16 -8.18 -0.60
N THR A 77 4.53 -9.27 -0.97
CA THR A 77 3.08 -9.31 -1.25
C THR A 77 2.31 -9.54 0.05
N LYS A 78 0.99 -9.42 0.01
CA LYS A 78 0.14 -9.73 1.16
C LYS A 78 0.34 -11.16 1.68
N SER A 79 0.62 -12.12 0.78
CA SER A 79 0.90 -13.51 1.15
C SER A 79 2.24 -13.68 1.89
N ASP A 80 3.20 -12.78 1.66
CA ASP A 80 4.51 -12.78 2.31
C ASP A 80 4.47 -12.15 3.70
N VAL A 81 3.45 -11.35 4.02
CA VAL A 81 3.29 -10.78 5.36
C VAL A 81 3.02 -11.91 6.35
N ASP A 82 3.78 -11.91 7.45
CA ASP A 82 3.63 -12.84 8.56
C ASP A 82 2.66 -12.27 9.60
N THR A 83 3.09 -11.25 10.31
CA THR A 83 2.34 -10.63 11.40
C THR A 83 2.05 -9.16 11.11
N VAL A 84 0.83 -8.72 11.42
CA VAL A 84 0.47 -7.31 11.42
C VAL A 84 0.99 -6.67 12.71
N ARG A 85 2.05 -5.86 12.58
CA ARG A 85 2.65 -5.10 13.69
C ARG A 85 2.12 -3.70 13.79
N HIS A 86 1.65 -3.13 12.66
CA HIS A 86 1.18 -1.76 12.61
C HIS A 86 -0.05 -1.63 11.73
N VAL A 87 -0.94 -0.74 12.16
CA VAL A 87 -1.87 -0.02 11.28
C VAL A 87 -1.38 1.42 11.13
N TYR A 88 -1.70 2.07 10.02
CA TYR A 88 -1.12 3.36 9.67
C TYR A 88 -2.07 4.23 8.87
N LEU A 89 -1.80 5.54 8.82
CA LEU A 89 -2.46 6.48 7.91
C LEU A 89 -1.40 7.31 7.17
N ASP A 90 -1.62 7.54 5.89
CA ASP A 90 -0.83 8.48 5.06
C ASP A 90 -1.60 9.78 4.89
N VAL A 91 -1.11 10.86 5.51
CA VAL A 91 -1.76 12.18 5.56
C VAL A 91 -1.01 13.11 4.61
N ASP A 92 -1.52 13.22 3.38
CA ASP A 92 -0.88 13.96 2.29
C ASP A 92 -1.25 15.46 2.24
N SER A 93 -2.18 15.91 3.07
CA SER A 93 -2.66 17.29 3.10
C SER A 93 -3.07 17.75 4.50
N GLY A 94 -3.09 19.06 4.72
CA GLY A 94 -3.50 19.67 6.00
C GLY A 94 -2.42 19.71 7.08
N GLY A 95 -1.24 19.15 6.83
CA GLY A 95 -0.08 19.27 7.71
C GLY A 95 -0.32 18.80 9.14
N LYS A 96 0.28 19.50 10.12
CA LYS A 96 0.18 19.19 11.54
C LYS A 96 -1.27 19.27 12.06
N ASP A 97 -2.06 20.23 11.59
CA ASP A 97 -3.46 20.40 12.01
C ASP A 97 -4.34 19.20 11.66
N ALA A 98 -4.10 18.58 10.49
CA ALA A 98 -4.79 17.36 10.10
C ALA A 98 -4.41 16.18 11.00
N VAL A 99 -3.13 16.05 11.34
CA VAL A 99 -2.64 15.03 12.28
C VAL A 99 -3.28 15.20 13.66
N GLU A 100 -3.26 16.41 14.22
CA GLU A 100 -3.86 16.73 15.52
C GLU A 100 -5.38 16.43 15.53
N LYS A 101 -6.08 16.80 14.47
CA LYS A 101 -7.50 16.49 14.32
C LYS A 101 -7.77 14.98 14.29
N ILE A 102 -6.92 14.20 13.66
CA ILE A 102 -7.03 12.74 13.64
C ILE A 102 -6.81 12.17 15.03
N LEU A 103 -5.70 12.53 15.67
CA LEU A 103 -5.32 11.99 16.97
C LEU A 103 -6.27 12.40 18.12
N ASN A 104 -6.88 13.57 18.01
CA ASN A 104 -7.88 14.07 18.99
C ASN A 104 -9.32 13.65 18.66
N SER A 105 -9.54 12.84 17.61
CA SER A 105 -10.90 12.38 17.29
C SER A 105 -11.37 11.32 18.29
N GLU A 106 -12.68 11.32 18.54
CA GLU A 106 -13.30 10.43 19.52
C GLU A 106 -12.97 8.95 19.26
N GLY A 107 -12.50 8.27 20.28
CA GLY A 107 -12.16 6.84 20.27
C GLY A 107 -10.82 6.51 19.59
N MET A 108 -10.07 7.49 19.09
CA MET A 108 -8.73 7.21 18.53
C MET A 108 -7.70 7.02 19.63
N PRO A 109 -6.92 5.93 19.59
CA PRO A 109 -5.82 5.73 20.51
C PRO A 109 -4.63 6.64 20.19
N LEU A 110 -3.75 6.89 21.16
CA LEU A 110 -2.48 7.60 20.93
C LEU A 110 -1.61 6.86 19.91
N SER A 111 -0.95 7.60 19.05
CA SER A 111 -0.02 7.01 18.06
C SER A 111 1.31 6.60 18.70
N HIS A 112 2.00 5.64 18.09
CA HIS A 112 3.36 5.27 18.46
C HIS A 112 4.40 6.09 17.72
N SER A 113 4.09 6.51 16.49
CA SER A 113 4.95 7.36 15.67
C SER A 113 4.11 8.27 14.78
N VAL A 114 4.63 9.48 14.57
CA VAL A 114 4.14 10.43 13.57
C VAL A 114 5.34 10.85 12.74
N LEU A 115 5.47 10.30 11.55
CA LEU A 115 6.61 10.57 10.68
C LEU A 115 6.28 11.74 9.75
N GLU A 116 6.97 12.87 9.89
CA GLU A 116 6.96 13.91 8.87
C GLU A 116 7.88 13.47 7.71
N THR A 117 7.26 13.07 6.60
CA THR A 117 7.95 12.49 5.43
C THR A 117 8.40 13.54 4.42
N SER A 118 7.73 14.69 4.43
CA SER A 118 8.04 15.90 3.67
C SER A 118 7.20 17.05 4.22
N PRO A 119 7.47 18.32 3.86
CA PRO A 119 6.72 19.45 4.39
C PRO A 119 5.21 19.27 4.24
N GLY A 120 4.51 19.25 5.36
CA GLY A 120 3.06 19.09 5.43
C GLY A 120 2.50 17.69 5.13
N LYS A 121 3.37 16.67 5.02
CA LYS A 121 2.96 15.28 4.81
C LYS A 121 3.44 14.38 5.93
N HIS A 122 2.53 13.58 6.46
CA HIS A 122 2.79 12.77 7.65
C HIS A 122 2.32 11.33 7.45
N GLN A 123 2.95 10.42 8.17
CA GLN A 123 2.51 9.04 8.34
C GLN A 123 2.30 8.80 9.83
N ILE A 124 1.08 8.40 10.22
CA ILE A 124 0.74 8.10 11.60
C ILE A 124 0.74 6.57 11.75
N LEU A 125 1.38 6.05 12.78
CA LEU A 125 1.50 4.61 13.02
C LEU A 125 1.01 4.25 14.43
N TRP A 126 0.30 3.14 14.51
CA TRP A 126 -0.09 2.48 15.76
C TRP A 126 0.46 1.06 15.77
N GLN A 127 1.19 0.69 16.82
CA GLN A 127 1.59 -0.69 17.04
C GLN A 127 0.38 -1.51 17.48
N VAL A 128 0.24 -2.67 16.86
CA VAL A 128 -0.93 -3.53 17.06
C VAL A 128 -0.55 -5.00 17.20
N GLU A 129 -1.43 -5.75 17.85
CA GLU A 129 -1.38 -7.21 17.92
C GLU A 129 -2.80 -7.81 17.70
N GLY A 130 -2.86 -9.08 17.33
CA GLY A 130 -4.12 -9.80 17.20
C GLY A 130 -4.97 -9.40 15.98
N PHE A 131 -4.40 -8.66 15.03
CA PHE A 131 -5.07 -8.31 13.79
C PHE A 131 -4.87 -9.37 12.70
N GLU A 132 -5.97 -9.79 12.08
CA GLU A 132 -5.91 -10.43 10.77
C GLU A 132 -5.61 -9.39 9.68
N LYS A 133 -4.93 -9.80 8.60
CA LYS A 133 -4.52 -8.90 7.51
C LYS A 133 -5.70 -8.13 6.91
N GLU A 134 -6.81 -8.82 6.66
CA GLU A 134 -8.05 -8.24 6.12
C GLU A 134 -8.68 -7.24 7.08
N GLN A 135 -8.59 -7.50 8.37
CA GLN A 135 -9.11 -6.62 9.41
C GLN A 135 -8.28 -5.33 9.50
N ALA A 136 -6.96 -5.46 9.49
CA ALA A 136 -6.06 -4.31 9.47
C ALA A 136 -6.26 -3.43 8.23
N GLU A 137 -6.32 -4.05 7.04
CA GLU A 137 -6.56 -3.32 5.80
C GLU A 137 -7.93 -2.62 5.76
N ARG A 138 -8.96 -3.24 6.36
CA ARG A 138 -10.28 -2.61 6.50
C ARG A 138 -10.20 -1.40 7.41
N LEU A 139 -9.59 -1.54 8.59
CA LEU A 139 -9.42 -0.44 9.53
C LEU A 139 -8.69 0.74 8.88
N VAL A 140 -7.58 0.50 8.18
CA VAL A 140 -6.83 1.55 7.49
C VAL A 140 -7.69 2.28 6.45
N ARG A 141 -8.49 1.56 5.65
CA ARG A 141 -9.42 2.17 4.69
C ARG A 141 -10.49 3.02 5.36
N ASP A 142 -11.09 2.51 6.44
CA ASP A 142 -12.15 3.19 7.16
C ASP A 142 -11.62 4.47 7.81
N LEU A 143 -10.44 4.41 8.43
CA LEU A 143 -9.73 5.57 8.98
C LEU A 143 -9.38 6.59 7.89
N ALA A 144 -8.83 6.13 6.75
CA ALA A 144 -8.47 7.00 5.64
C ALA A 144 -9.71 7.73 5.06
N ALA A 145 -10.83 7.01 4.92
CA ALA A 145 -12.09 7.60 4.44
C ALA A 145 -12.65 8.63 5.43
N LYS A 146 -12.68 8.30 6.74
CA LYS A 146 -13.21 9.18 7.79
C LYS A 146 -12.39 10.46 7.93
N HIS A 147 -11.07 10.35 7.84
CA HIS A 147 -10.16 11.45 8.13
C HIS A 147 -9.61 12.16 6.89
N ASN A 148 -10.15 11.82 5.71
CA ASN A 148 -9.70 12.36 4.42
C ASN A 148 -8.19 12.21 4.19
N ALA A 149 -7.64 11.06 4.64
CA ALA A 149 -6.27 10.64 4.38
C ALA A 149 -6.18 9.93 3.00
N ASP A 150 -4.97 9.52 2.57
CA ASP A 150 -4.79 8.88 1.27
C ASP A 150 -5.48 7.50 1.21
N GLN A 151 -6.61 7.44 0.51
CA GLN A 151 -7.40 6.21 0.34
C GLN A 151 -6.77 5.18 -0.60
N ALA A 152 -5.69 5.52 -1.32
CA ALA A 152 -4.95 4.59 -2.17
C ALA A 152 -3.91 3.78 -1.38
N VAL A 153 -3.67 4.13 -0.11
CA VAL A 153 -2.61 3.57 0.74
C VAL A 153 -3.23 2.83 1.92
N TRP A 154 -3.47 1.52 1.77
CA TRP A 154 -4.18 0.73 2.78
C TRP A 154 -3.68 -0.72 2.94
N ASP A 155 -2.76 -1.20 2.09
CA ASP A 155 -2.35 -2.61 2.09
C ASP A 155 -1.36 -2.94 3.23
N CYS A 156 -1.48 -4.14 3.79
CA CYS A 156 -0.62 -4.60 4.89
C CYS A 156 0.83 -4.89 4.46
N ALA A 157 1.12 -4.95 3.16
CA ALA A 157 2.46 -5.15 2.62
C ALA A 157 3.16 -3.83 2.25
N ARG A 158 2.62 -2.70 2.71
CA ARG A 158 3.14 -1.35 2.43
C ARG A 158 4.55 -1.16 2.98
N VAL A 159 5.32 -0.32 2.28
CA VAL A 159 6.56 0.24 2.81
C VAL A 159 6.36 1.70 3.18
N LEU A 160 6.89 2.09 4.31
CA LEU A 160 6.91 3.46 4.80
C LEU A 160 8.35 3.96 4.87
N ARG A 161 8.53 5.27 4.84
CA ARG A 161 9.86 5.87 4.92
C ARG A 161 10.50 5.60 6.28
N LEU A 162 11.77 5.18 6.25
CA LEU A 162 12.54 5.01 7.47
C LEU A 162 13.00 6.38 7.98
N PRO A 163 12.68 6.77 9.24
CA PRO A 163 13.11 8.06 9.78
C PRO A 163 14.63 8.15 9.89
N GLY A 164 15.14 9.38 9.90
CA GLY A 164 16.58 9.66 9.94
C GLY A 164 17.29 9.69 8.58
N PHE A 165 16.57 9.44 7.48
CA PHE A 165 17.06 9.52 6.11
C PHE A 165 16.42 10.68 5.34
N ARG A 166 17.16 11.15 4.32
CA ARG A 166 16.67 12.19 3.42
C ARG A 166 15.59 11.65 2.51
N ASN A 167 14.52 12.43 2.33
CA ASN A 167 13.60 12.28 1.23
C ASN A 167 14.22 12.91 -0.03
N CYS A 168 14.73 12.06 -0.92
CA CYS A 168 15.40 12.48 -2.14
C CYS A 168 14.45 12.91 -3.27
N LYS A 169 13.15 13.05 -2.98
CA LYS A 169 12.15 13.51 -3.95
C LYS A 169 12.29 15.00 -4.28
N TYR A 170 12.84 15.77 -3.36
CA TYR A 170 12.93 17.23 -3.45
C TYR A 170 14.38 17.68 -3.60
N GLU A 171 14.63 18.78 -4.31
CA GLU A 171 15.95 19.38 -4.47
C GLU A 171 16.54 19.83 -3.11
N GLN A 172 15.69 20.46 -2.29
CA GLN A 172 16.10 20.78 -0.92
C GLN A 172 15.94 19.53 -0.04
N PRO A 173 16.99 19.17 0.70
CA PRO A 173 16.95 18.00 1.58
C PRO A 173 15.88 18.17 2.65
N HIS A 174 14.93 17.22 2.67
CA HIS A 174 14.02 17.05 3.79
C HIS A 174 14.35 15.72 4.46
N TYR A 175 14.57 15.74 5.77
CA TYR A 175 14.78 14.52 6.54
C TYR A 175 13.45 14.00 7.07
N VAL A 176 13.25 12.71 6.96
CA VAL A 176 12.09 12.05 7.59
C VAL A 176 12.33 12.04 9.09
N ASN A 177 11.47 12.71 9.84
CA ASN A 177 11.59 12.84 11.29
C ASN A 177 10.36 12.22 11.97
N ASP A 178 10.57 11.58 13.10
CA ASP A 178 9.48 11.23 13.99
C ASP A 178 9.20 12.42 14.91
N VAL A 179 8.02 13.01 14.74
CA VAL A 179 7.55 14.21 15.44
C VAL A 179 6.46 13.91 16.46
N CYS A 180 6.28 12.64 16.83
CA CYS A 180 5.32 12.22 17.84
C CYS A 180 5.73 12.76 19.22
N GLU A 181 4.92 13.64 19.79
CA GLU A 181 5.13 14.23 21.10
C GLU A 181 4.63 13.30 22.22
N ASP A 182 3.38 12.84 22.11
CA ASP A 182 2.73 11.93 23.06
C ASP A 182 2.62 10.53 22.46
N ARG A 183 3.52 9.64 22.89
CA ARG A 183 3.58 8.27 22.38
C ARG A 183 2.75 7.33 23.22
N ALA A 184 2.12 6.37 22.54
CA ALA A 184 1.53 5.23 23.21
C ALA A 184 2.61 4.37 23.88
N GLU A 185 2.29 3.88 25.09
CA GLU A 185 3.17 2.96 25.82
C GLU A 185 2.75 1.49 25.67
N ARG A 186 1.53 1.22 25.18
CA ARG A 186 1.00 -0.13 25.01
C ARG A 186 0.68 -0.46 23.55
N VAL A 187 0.83 -1.72 23.18
CA VAL A 187 0.38 -2.25 21.89
C VAL A 187 -1.16 -2.36 21.90
N TYR A 188 -1.79 -2.01 20.81
CA TYR A 188 -3.25 -1.99 20.66
C TYR A 188 -3.79 -3.26 20.01
N ARG A 189 -5.05 -3.57 20.32
CA ARG A 189 -5.83 -4.65 19.73
C ARG A 189 -6.96 -4.10 18.88
N PRO A 190 -7.65 -4.94 18.08
CA PRO A 190 -8.77 -4.48 17.24
C PRO A 190 -9.85 -3.72 18.01
N GLU A 191 -10.14 -4.11 19.24
CA GLU A 191 -11.14 -3.50 20.12
C GLU A 191 -10.76 -2.11 20.65
N ASP A 192 -9.49 -1.75 20.59
CA ASP A 192 -8.99 -0.44 21.01
C ASP A 192 -9.26 0.66 19.96
N PHE A 193 -9.65 0.27 18.76
CA PHE A 193 -9.97 1.21 17.69
C PHE A 193 -11.47 1.39 17.55
N PRO A 194 -11.93 2.60 17.16
CA PRO A 194 -13.34 2.82 16.93
C PRO A 194 -13.84 1.87 15.85
N SER A 195 -14.89 1.10 16.14
CA SER A 195 -15.58 0.29 15.14
C SER A 195 -16.34 1.23 14.21
N TYR A 196 -15.76 1.51 13.05
CA TYR A 196 -16.52 2.17 12.00
C TYR A 196 -17.44 1.13 11.37
N GLN A 197 -18.72 1.27 11.64
CA GLN A 197 -19.74 0.66 10.81
C GLN A 197 -19.70 1.42 9.48
N VAL A 198 -18.92 0.90 8.53
CA VAL A 198 -19.24 1.17 7.14
C VAL A 198 -20.63 0.59 6.97
N GLU A 199 -21.65 1.44 6.83
CA GLU A 199 -22.93 0.99 6.31
C GLU A 199 -22.59 0.12 5.13
N ARG A 200 -22.82 -1.18 5.27
CA ARG A 200 -22.78 -2.09 4.15
C ARG A 200 -23.82 -1.55 3.18
N ILE A 201 -23.39 -0.81 2.18
CA ILE A 201 -24.08 -0.78 0.92
C ILE A 201 -23.91 -2.22 0.43
N ALA A 202 -24.81 -3.08 0.91
CA ALA A 202 -24.96 -4.42 0.37
C ALA A 202 -25.16 -4.19 -1.14
N PRO A 203 -24.42 -4.87 -2.01
CA PRO A 203 -24.79 -4.87 -3.40
C PRO A 203 -26.21 -5.39 -3.43
N LYS A 204 -27.17 -4.55 -3.79
CA LYS A 204 -28.53 -4.98 -4.10
C LYS A 204 -28.41 -5.87 -5.33
N PHE A 205 -28.27 -7.16 -5.08
CA PHE A 205 -28.58 -8.18 -6.08
C PHE A 205 -30.10 -8.15 -6.27
N GLY A 206 -30.54 -7.46 -7.28
CA GLY A 206 -31.94 -7.34 -7.66
C GLY A 206 -32.03 -6.70 -9.03
N GLU A 207 -32.32 -7.54 -10.00
CA GLU A 207 -32.89 -7.24 -11.33
C GLU A 207 -32.11 -6.27 -12.24
N THR A 208 -31.46 -6.89 -13.21
CA THR A 208 -30.81 -6.28 -14.35
C THR A 208 -31.82 -5.68 -15.32
N THR A 209 -31.82 -4.37 -15.42
CA THR A 209 -32.12 -3.70 -16.69
C THR A 209 -30.88 -2.89 -17.11
N PRO A 210 -30.46 -2.91 -18.37
CA PRO A 210 -29.29 -2.19 -18.83
C PRO A 210 -29.59 -0.69 -18.82
N ARG A 211 -28.93 0.07 -17.95
CA ARG A 211 -28.84 1.53 -18.08
C ARG A 211 -27.40 1.92 -18.36
N GLU A 212 -27.24 2.56 -19.51
CA GLU A 212 -26.02 3.25 -19.89
C GLU A 212 -25.65 4.33 -18.86
N GLY A 213 -24.33 4.40 -18.53
CA GLY A 213 -23.71 5.60 -18.01
C GLY A 213 -23.85 5.86 -16.52
N VAL A 214 -23.13 5.10 -15.65
CA VAL A 214 -22.76 5.59 -14.32
C VAL A 214 -21.26 5.31 -14.09
N SER A 215 -20.50 6.40 -13.95
CA SER A 215 -19.10 6.45 -13.63
C SER A 215 -18.87 5.88 -12.22
N THR A 216 -18.37 4.66 -12.12
CA THR A 216 -17.84 4.08 -10.87
C THR A 216 -16.52 4.72 -10.52
N GLY A 217 -16.44 5.36 -9.35
CA GLY A 217 -15.31 6.15 -8.89
C GLY A 217 -14.07 5.35 -8.46
N GLY A 218 -13.52 4.50 -9.31
CA GLY A 218 -12.22 3.88 -9.12
C GLY A 218 -11.07 4.77 -9.61
N SER A 219 -9.85 4.57 -9.09
CA SER A 219 -8.65 5.24 -9.61
C SER A 219 -8.48 4.97 -11.09
N GLN A 220 -7.81 5.88 -11.82
CA GLN A 220 -7.60 5.66 -13.25
C GLN A 220 -6.78 4.39 -13.55
N SER A 221 -5.90 3.98 -12.64
CA SER A 221 -5.16 2.71 -12.76
C SER A 221 -6.07 1.48 -12.62
N GLU A 222 -7.09 1.54 -11.77
CA GLU A 222 -8.11 0.49 -11.67
C GLU A 222 -8.99 0.43 -12.93
N LYS A 223 -9.32 1.59 -13.50
CA LYS A 223 -10.06 1.66 -14.76
C LYS A 223 -9.28 1.06 -15.93
N ASP A 224 -7.97 1.33 -16.01
CA ASP A 224 -7.10 0.76 -17.03
C ASP A 224 -6.96 -0.76 -16.86
N PHE A 225 -6.83 -1.24 -15.62
CA PHE A 225 -6.79 -2.67 -15.32
C PHE A 225 -8.12 -3.36 -15.66
N ALA A 226 -9.25 -2.76 -15.28
CA ALA A 226 -10.57 -3.26 -15.61
C ALA A 226 -10.84 -3.26 -17.14
N PHE A 227 -10.32 -2.26 -17.86
CA PHE A 227 -10.33 -2.22 -19.32
C PHE A 227 -9.54 -3.40 -19.91
N ALA A 228 -8.30 -3.62 -19.44
CA ALA A 228 -7.47 -4.73 -19.88
C ALA A 228 -8.15 -6.10 -19.61
N MET A 229 -8.66 -6.32 -18.40
CA MET A 229 -9.36 -7.54 -18.03
C MET A 229 -10.54 -7.83 -18.95
N ARG A 230 -11.39 -6.83 -19.17
CA ARG A 230 -12.61 -6.95 -20.00
C ARG A 230 -12.28 -7.37 -21.43
N HIS A 231 -11.29 -6.75 -22.06
CA HIS A 231 -10.95 -7.02 -23.45
C HIS A 231 -10.18 -8.33 -23.62
N LEU A 232 -9.38 -8.71 -22.64
CA LEU A 232 -8.73 -10.03 -22.59
C LEU A 232 -9.74 -11.17 -22.38
N GLU A 233 -10.73 -11.00 -21.51
CA GLU A 233 -11.82 -11.98 -21.29
C GLU A 233 -12.70 -12.13 -22.52
N LYS A 234 -13.00 -11.05 -23.23
CA LYS A 234 -13.81 -11.08 -24.46
C LYS A 234 -13.04 -11.57 -25.68
N GLY A 235 -11.71 -11.45 -25.67
CA GLY A 235 -10.88 -11.77 -26.83
C GLY A 235 -11.12 -10.88 -28.07
N ASP A 236 -11.71 -9.69 -27.87
CA ASP A 236 -12.08 -8.76 -28.95
C ASP A 236 -10.94 -7.80 -29.34
N LEU A 237 -9.90 -7.71 -28.52
CA LEU A 237 -8.67 -6.96 -28.79
C LEU A 237 -7.45 -7.83 -28.49
N SER A 238 -6.39 -7.66 -29.28
CA SER A 238 -5.10 -8.29 -28.96
C SER A 238 -4.45 -7.61 -27.74
N PRO A 239 -3.59 -8.30 -26.97
CA PRO A 239 -2.86 -7.70 -25.85
C PRO A 239 -2.13 -6.42 -26.26
N GLU A 240 -1.50 -6.39 -27.42
CA GLU A 240 -0.74 -5.25 -27.95
C GLU A 240 -1.68 -4.06 -28.26
N ALA A 241 -2.88 -4.36 -28.80
CA ALA A 241 -3.89 -3.32 -29.05
C ALA A 241 -4.43 -2.72 -27.76
N ILE A 242 -4.56 -3.53 -26.69
CA ILE A 242 -4.97 -3.06 -25.35
C ILE A 242 -3.86 -2.17 -24.75
N GLU A 243 -2.59 -2.61 -24.84
CA GLU A 243 -1.43 -1.83 -24.41
C GLU A 243 -1.39 -0.46 -25.10
N GLN A 244 -1.52 -0.46 -26.43
CA GLN A 244 -1.50 0.78 -27.22
C GLN A 244 -2.61 1.75 -26.77
N LYS A 245 -3.85 1.27 -26.61
CA LYS A 245 -4.96 2.12 -26.16
C LYS A 245 -4.75 2.72 -24.77
N ILE A 246 -4.22 1.94 -23.82
CA ILE A 246 -3.91 2.42 -22.46
C ILE A 246 -2.77 3.45 -22.53
N ALA A 247 -1.71 3.17 -23.30
CA ALA A 247 -0.57 4.06 -23.44
C ALA A 247 -0.96 5.40 -24.08
N ASP A 248 -1.74 5.38 -25.16
CA ASP A 248 -2.21 6.59 -25.85
C ASP A 248 -3.08 7.45 -24.94
N TYR A 249 -4.00 6.81 -24.21
CA TYR A 249 -4.85 7.53 -23.23
C TYR A 249 -4.01 8.19 -22.15
N ARG A 250 -3.00 7.50 -21.61
CA ARG A 250 -2.13 8.04 -20.55
C ARG A 250 -1.19 9.13 -21.07
N ARG A 251 -0.71 9.04 -22.30
CA ARG A 251 0.08 10.11 -22.95
C ARG A 251 -0.77 11.38 -23.15
N SER A 252 -2.02 11.23 -23.61
CA SER A 252 -2.91 12.38 -23.82
C SER A 252 -3.22 13.15 -22.54
N ARG A 253 -3.17 12.48 -21.37
CA ARG A 253 -3.38 13.12 -20.07
C ARG A 253 -2.10 13.64 -19.41
N GLY A 254 -0.93 13.20 -19.86
CA GLY A 254 0.36 13.61 -19.28
C GLY A 254 0.61 13.11 -17.84
N ASP A 255 -0.20 12.15 -17.35
CA ASP A 255 -0.15 11.70 -15.96
C ASP A 255 0.79 10.51 -15.71
N LYS A 256 1.40 9.95 -16.77
CA LYS A 256 2.36 8.84 -16.71
C LYS A 256 3.55 9.08 -17.65
N PRO A 257 4.71 9.44 -17.13
CA PRO A 257 5.89 9.73 -17.96
C PRO A 257 6.41 8.51 -18.75
N HIS A 258 6.05 7.28 -18.33
CA HIS A 258 6.41 6.02 -19.01
C HIS A 258 5.14 5.24 -19.37
N ALA A 259 4.25 5.84 -20.18
CA ALA A 259 2.94 5.30 -20.50
C ALA A 259 3.01 3.90 -21.15
N ASP A 260 3.99 3.63 -22.02
CA ASP A 260 4.15 2.32 -22.65
C ASP A 260 4.51 1.22 -21.64
N SER A 261 5.52 1.45 -20.81
CA SER A 261 5.91 0.50 -19.77
C SER A 261 4.80 0.29 -18.71
N TYR A 262 4.00 1.32 -18.47
CA TYR A 262 2.84 1.22 -17.59
C TYR A 262 1.76 0.34 -18.22
N ALA A 263 1.41 0.59 -19.48
CA ALA A 263 0.39 -0.16 -20.22
C ALA A 263 0.77 -1.64 -20.33
N HIS A 264 2.01 -1.93 -20.71
CA HIS A 264 2.53 -3.30 -20.78
C HIS A 264 2.38 -4.03 -19.44
N ARG A 265 2.82 -3.46 -18.32
CA ARG A 265 2.66 -4.08 -16.99
C ARG A 265 1.19 -4.29 -16.63
N THR A 266 0.32 -3.36 -16.98
CA THR A 266 -1.12 -3.46 -16.69
C THR A 266 -1.73 -4.65 -17.41
N VAL A 267 -1.43 -4.85 -18.69
CA VAL A 267 -1.92 -5.97 -19.49
C VAL A 267 -1.32 -7.30 -19.05
N MET A 268 -0.02 -7.34 -18.73
CA MET A 268 0.63 -8.55 -18.21
C MET A 268 0.03 -8.99 -16.88
N ASN A 269 -0.24 -8.06 -15.96
CA ASN A 269 -0.90 -8.36 -14.69
C ASN A 269 -2.34 -8.87 -14.89
N ALA A 270 -3.08 -8.29 -15.84
CA ALA A 270 -4.43 -8.74 -16.18
C ALA A 270 -4.41 -10.18 -16.76
N ARG A 271 -3.47 -10.48 -17.65
CA ARG A 271 -3.29 -11.85 -18.20
C ARG A 271 -2.95 -12.85 -17.10
N ALA A 272 -2.00 -12.53 -16.22
CA ALA A 272 -1.62 -13.40 -15.12
C ALA A 272 -2.83 -13.71 -14.21
N ARG A 273 -3.71 -12.73 -13.96
CA ARG A 273 -4.92 -12.93 -13.16
C ARG A 273 -5.96 -13.82 -13.84
N LEU A 274 -6.05 -13.78 -15.17
CA LEU A 274 -6.95 -14.67 -15.92
C LEU A 274 -6.47 -16.13 -15.88
N VAL A 275 -5.17 -16.34 -16.01
CA VAL A 275 -4.55 -17.68 -15.93
C VAL A 275 -4.67 -18.27 -14.53
N ALA A 276 -4.62 -17.45 -13.48
CA ALA A 276 -4.69 -17.88 -12.08
C ALA A 276 -6.12 -18.19 -11.58
N ARG A 277 -7.17 -17.99 -12.41
CA ARG A 277 -8.54 -18.41 -12.05
C ARG A 277 -8.64 -19.94 -12.09
N PRO A 278 -9.12 -20.61 -11.01
CA PRO A 278 -9.39 -22.04 -11.04
C PRO A 278 -10.42 -22.40 -12.12
N VAL A 279 -10.25 -23.55 -12.77
CA VAL A 279 -11.09 -24.04 -13.89
C VAL A 279 -12.47 -24.54 -13.42
N ASP A 280 -12.88 -24.33 -12.19
CA ASP A 280 -14.12 -24.86 -11.59
C ASP A 280 -15.36 -23.97 -11.78
N ALA A 281 -15.58 -23.43 -12.98
CA ALA A 281 -16.83 -22.73 -13.31
C ALA A 281 -17.18 -22.81 -14.80
N GLN A 282 -16.94 -23.96 -15.44
CA GLN A 282 -17.49 -24.25 -16.76
C GLN A 282 -17.83 -25.74 -16.83
N GLU A 283 -19.12 -26.04 -16.66
CA GLU A 283 -19.92 -27.09 -17.28
C GLU A 283 -21.10 -27.51 -16.38
N GLU A 284 -22.10 -26.68 -16.33
CA GLU A 284 -23.48 -27.20 -16.28
C GLU A 284 -24.12 -26.92 -17.63
N VAL A 285 -23.76 -27.72 -18.62
CA VAL A 285 -24.49 -27.77 -19.91
C VAL A 285 -25.76 -28.54 -19.67
N ARG A 286 -26.88 -27.85 -19.85
CA ARG A 286 -28.24 -28.38 -19.90
C ARG A 286 -28.35 -29.59 -20.83
N GLU A 287 -28.67 -30.75 -20.27
CA GLU A 287 -29.28 -31.83 -21.04
C GLU A 287 -30.74 -31.46 -21.43
N PRO A 288 -31.15 -31.67 -22.69
CA PRO A 288 -32.53 -31.44 -23.07
C PRO A 288 -33.40 -32.59 -22.56
N ALA A 289 -34.47 -32.22 -21.88
CA ALA A 289 -35.52 -33.14 -21.47
C ALA A 289 -36.05 -33.97 -22.65
N ARG A 290 -35.84 -35.28 -22.64
CA ARG A 290 -36.53 -36.24 -23.52
C ARG A 290 -37.97 -36.36 -23.06
N MET A 291 -38.87 -35.87 -23.87
CA MET A 291 -40.28 -36.27 -23.85
C MET A 291 -40.35 -37.76 -24.19
N SER A 292 -40.95 -38.55 -23.33
CA SER A 292 -41.47 -39.89 -23.66
C SER A 292 -42.96 -39.93 -23.39
N ARG A 293 -43.60 -40.53 -24.36
CA ARG A 293 -45.06 -40.76 -24.51
C ARG A 293 -45.64 -41.55 -23.33
#